data_900249d32718e7a64f532dcb6711151b
#
_entry.id   900249d32718e7a64f532dcb6711151b
#
_cell.length_a   1.000
_cell.length_b   1.000
_cell.length_c   1.000
_cell.angle_alpha   90.00
_cell.angle_beta   90.00
_cell.angle_gamma   90.00
#
_symmetry.space_group_name_H-M   'P 1'
#
loop_
_entity.id
_entity.type
_entity.pdbx_description
1 polymer ?
#
loop_
_entity_poly.entity_id
_entity_poly.type
_entity_poly.pdbx_seq_one_letter_code
_entity_poly.pdbx_strand_id
1 'polypeptide(L)'
;MHPAPHGPALQHELLGEAAFTAEDIARACGMALAWVHEHVAAGVLQVDAVEDDGLAASRRFGSITLLRARRIAQLELVFDADPQLAALTTDLIEDVAQLRRQLLLSRGGDGGEGDGGGNGN
;
A
#
# COMPACT_ATOMS: atom_id res chain seq x y z
N MET A 1 -8.26 30.72 10.65
CA MET A 1 -8.30 30.12 10.52
C MET A 1 -7.76 29.33 10.17
N HIS A 2 -7.63 28.98 10.05
CA HIS A 2 -7.35 28.17 9.72
C HIS A 2 -6.74 27.30 9.80
N PRO A 3 -6.43 27.60 10.04
CA PRO A 3 -5.58 26.47 10.29
C PRO A 3 -6.21 25.20 9.86
N ALA A 4 -7.43 25.17 9.90
CA ALA A 4 -8.13 23.99 9.49
C ALA A 4 -7.63 23.46 8.16
N PRO A 5 -7.48 24.30 7.18
CA PRO A 5 -6.96 23.81 5.90
C PRO A 5 -5.58 23.23 6.06
N HIS A 6 -4.82 23.84 6.91
CA HIS A 6 -3.46 23.35 7.08
C HIS A 6 -3.43 22.02 7.77
N GLY A 7 -4.27 21.87 8.78
CA GLY A 7 -4.24 20.67 9.57
C GLY A 7 -4.46 19.42 8.75
N PRO A 8 -5.54 19.34 8.02
CA PRO A 8 -5.79 18.13 7.24
C PRO A 8 -4.74 17.88 6.17
N ALA A 9 -4.37 18.91 5.45
CA ALA A 9 -3.38 18.74 4.40
C ALA A 9 -2.05 18.32 4.99
N LEU A 10 -1.68 18.95 6.09
CA LEU A 10 -0.42 18.64 6.72
C LEU A 10 -0.42 17.21 7.24
N GLN A 11 -1.53 16.79 7.82
CA GLN A 11 -1.62 15.43 8.29
C GLN A 11 -1.47 14.45 7.17
N HIS A 12 -2.07 14.74 6.04
CA HIS A 12 -1.93 13.90 4.88
C HIS A 12 -0.47 13.73 4.50
N GLU A 13 0.26 14.80 4.57
CA GLU A 13 1.67 14.74 4.20
C GLU A 13 2.51 14.13 5.30
N LEU A 14 2.23 14.49 6.54
CA LEU A 14 3.02 14.01 7.64
C LEU A 14 2.74 12.56 7.96
N LEU A 15 1.47 12.24 8.10
CA LEU A 15 1.08 10.87 8.33
C LEU A 15 1.23 10.08 7.07
N GLY A 16 1.38 10.82 6.00
CA GLY A 16 1.70 10.25 4.76
C GLY A 16 0.65 9.26 4.38
N GLU A 17 0.90 8.18 4.85
CA GLU A 17 0.16 7.08 4.39
C GLU A 17 -0.86 6.58 5.39
N ALA A 18 -0.86 7.08 6.59
CA ALA A 18 -1.69 6.47 7.63
C ALA A 18 -2.99 7.24 7.85
N ALA A 19 -3.71 7.50 6.78
CA ALA A 19 -4.92 8.32 6.84
C ALA A 19 -6.22 7.52 6.82
N PHE A 20 -6.17 6.24 6.52
CA PHE A 20 -7.39 5.47 6.29
C PHE A 20 -7.71 4.59 7.48
N THR A 21 -9.00 4.50 7.79
CA THR A 21 -9.48 3.57 8.82
C THR A 21 -9.73 2.20 8.22
N ALA A 22 -9.96 1.22 9.08
CA ALA A 22 -10.32 -0.10 8.60
C ALA A 22 -11.62 -0.05 7.80
N GLU A 23 -12.55 0.79 8.23
CA GLU A 23 -13.80 0.96 7.50
C GLU A 23 -13.56 1.51 6.10
N ASP A 24 -12.62 2.45 6.00
CA ASP A 24 -12.27 3.00 4.70
C ASP A 24 -11.72 1.92 3.79
N ILE A 25 -10.85 1.08 4.32
CA ILE A 25 -10.28 -0.01 3.55
C ILE A 25 -11.37 -0.98 3.10
N ALA A 26 -12.24 -1.36 4.02
CA ALA A 26 -13.32 -2.29 3.70
C ALA A 26 -14.20 -1.74 2.58
N ARG A 27 -14.55 -0.46 2.70
CA ARG A 27 -15.41 0.17 1.70
C ARG A 27 -14.72 0.23 0.34
N ALA A 28 -13.45 0.60 0.33
CA ALA A 28 -12.71 0.71 -0.91
C ALA A 28 -12.54 -0.64 -1.59
N CYS A 29 -12.49 -1.71 -0.82
CA CYS A 29 -12.30 -3.05 -1.36
C CYS A 29 -13.61 -3.76 -1.64
N GLY A 30 -14.73 -3.20 -1.18
CA GLY A 30 -16.01 -3.87 -1.33
C GLY A 30 -16.12 -5.10 -0.46
N MET A 31 -15.44 -5.09 0.68
CA MET A 31 -15.40 -6.22 1.60
C MET A 31 -15.99 -5.82 2.94
N ALA A 32 -16.32 -6.83 3.75
CA ALA A 32 -16.81 -6.58 5.10
C ALA A 32 -15.65 -6.13 5.98
N LEU A 33 -15.98 -5.42 7.04
CA LEU A 33 -14.97 -4.98 7.99
C LEU A 33 -14.21 -6.16 8.58
N ALA A 34 -14.90 -7.26 8.81
CA ALA A 34 -14.25 -8.46 9.34
C ALA A 34 -13.14 -8.95 8.42
N TRP A 35 -13.32 -8.79 7.12
CA TRP A 35 -12.30 -9.19 6.15
C TRP A 35 -10.99 -8.43 6.41
N VAL A 36 -11.11 -7.13 6.67
CA VAL A 36 -9.93 -6.32 6.94
C VAL A 36 -9.23 -6.81 8.21
N HIS A 37 -10.02 -7.03 9.26
CA HIS A 37 -9.42 -7.46 10.53
C HIS A 37 -8.78 -8.84 10.41
N GLU A 38 -9.40 -9.72 9.66
CA GLU A 38 -8.84 -11.05 9.44
C GLU A 38 -7.51 -10.97 8.70
N HIS A 39 -7.43 -10.09 7.72
CA HIS A 39 -6.20 -9.98 6.95
C HIS A 39 -5.10 -9.31 7.74
N VAL A 40 -5.46 -8.40 8.64
CA VAL A 40 -4.49 -7.83 9.56
C VAL A 40 -3.99 -8.90 10.52
N ALA A 41 -4.90 -9.69 11.07
CA ALA A 41 -4.52 -10.74 12.00
C ALA A 41 -3.63 -11.78 11.35
N ALA A 42 -3.85 -12.04 10.08
CA ALA A 42 -3.04 -13.01 9.34
C ALA A 42 -1.70 -12.44 8.88
N GLY A 43 -1.45 -11.16 9.12
CA GLY A 43 -0.20 -10.54 8.72
C GLY A 43 -0.17 -10.16 7.25
N VAL A 44 -1.29 -10.20 6.57
CA VAL A 44 -1.38 -9.88 5.16
C VAL A 44 -1.46 -8.39 4.92
N LEU A 45 -2.19 -7.69 5.78
CA LEU A 45 -2.28 -6.24 5.75
C LEU A 45 -1.59 -5.68 6.97
N GLN A 46 -0.84 -4.62 6.77
CA GLN A 46 -0.03 -4.04 7.81
C GLN A 46 -0.70 -2.80 8.36
N VAL A 47 -0.78 -2.71 9.68
CA VAL A 47 -1.25 -1.49 10.33
C VAL A 47 -0.10 -0.50 10.29
N ASP A 48 -0.35 0.65 9.71
CA ASP A 48 0.71 1.63 9.50
C ASP A 48 0.83 2.61 10.65
N ALA A 49 -0.25 2.79 11.41
CA ALA A 49 -0.22 3.63 12.59
C ALA A 49 -1.39 3.28 13.48
N VAL A 50 -1.26 3.57 14.75
CA VAL A 50 -2.33 3.38 15.71
C VAL A 50 -2.62 4.74 16.32
N GLU A 51 -3.87 5.15 16.26
CA GLU A 51 -4.29 6.42 16.80
C GLU A 51 -5.14 6.17 18.03
N ASP A 52 -4.73 6.76 19.14
CA ASP A 52 -5.46 6.60 20.38
C ASP A 52 -6.37 7.79 20.55
N ASP A 53 -7.67 7.56 20.45
CA ASP A 53 -8.63 8.64 20.55
C ASP A 53 -9.21 8.75 21.95
N GLY A 54 -8.59 8.10 22.90
CA GLY A 54 -9.01 8.19 24.29
C GLY A 54 -9.99 7.12 24.70
N LEU A 55 -10.63 6.49 23.77
CA LEU A 55 -11.60 5.44 24.08
C LEU A 55 -11.06 4.09 23.68
N ALA A 56 -10.52 4.00 22.50
CA ALA A 56 -9.95 2.77 21.99
C ALA A 56 -8.95 3.15 20.95
N ALA A 57 -7.92 2.34 20.85
CA ALA A 57 -6.93 2.56 19.82
C ALA A 57 -7.55 2.28 18.46
N SER A 58 -7.31 3.17 17.52
CA SER A 58 -7.79 3.02 16.15
C SER A 58 -6.62 2.70 15.25
N ARG A 59 -6.79 1.68 14.45
CA ARG A 59 -5.79 1.33 13.46
C ARG A 59 -5.91 2.23 12.25
N ARG A 60 -4.77 2.65 11.75
CA ARG A 60 -4.70 3.49 10.55
C ARG A 60 -3.86 2.82 9.50
N PHE A 61 -4.24 3.01 8.27
CA PHE A 61 -3.62 2.37 7.12
C PHE A 61 -3.23 3.43 6.11
N GLY A 62 -2.14 3.19 5.44
CA GLY A 62 -1.67 4.11 4.42
C GLY A 62 -2.19 3.77 3.05
N SER A 63 -1.85 4.62 2.09
CA SER A 63 -2.30 4.43 0.72
C SER A 63 -1.69 3.18 0.10
N ILE A 64 -0.47 2.84 0.48
CA ILE A 64 0.15 1.64 -0.06
C ILE A 64 -0.58 0.40 0.45
N THR A 65 -0.95 0.39 1.73
CA THR A 65 -1.72 -0.71 2.27
C THR A 65 -3.10 -0.79 1.64
N LEU A 66 -3.72 0.36 1.38
CA LEU A 66 -5.00 0.39 0.70
C LEU A 66 -4.88 -0.24 -0.69
N LEU A 67 -3.85 0.12 -1.43
CA LEU A 67 -3.65 -0.41 -2.76
C LEU A 67 -3.43 -1.92 -2.71
N ARG A 68 -2.63 -2.36 -1.75
CA ARG A 68 -2.39 -3.78 -1.55
C ARG A 68 -3.68 -4.51 -1.23
N ALA A 69 -4.51 -3.94 -0.34
CA ALA A 69 -5.76 -4.55 0.04
C ALA A 69 -6.69 -4.71 -1.17
N ARG A 70 -6.74 -3.70 -2.03
CA ARG A 70 -7.58 -3.78 -3.22
C ARG A 70 -7.12 -4.87 -4.16
N ARG A 71 -5.81 -5.04 -4.32
CA ARG A 71 -5.30 -6.11 -5.16
C ARG A 71 -5.64 -7.48 -4.59
N ILE A 72 -5.48 -7.63 -3.29
CA ILE A 72 -5.78 -8.90 -2.64
C ILE A 72 -7.27 -9.21 -2.79
N ALA A 73 -8.12 -8.22 -2.53
CA ALA A 73 -9.56 -8.41 -2.64
C ALA A 73 -9.94 -8.82 -4.05
N GLN A 74 -9.34 -8.19 -5.04
CA GLN A 74 -9.64 -8.50 -6.42
C GLN A 74 -9.20 -9.91 -6.78
N LEU A 75 -8.03 -10.31 -6.32
CA LEU A 75 -7.55 -11.67 -6.59
C LEU A 75 -8.44 -12.71 -5.94
N GLU A 76 -8.89 -12.44 -4.72
CA GLU A 76 -9.79 -13.36 -4.05
C GLU A 76 -11.12 -13.48 -4.77
N LEU A 77 -11.65 -12.35 -5.23
CA LEU A 77 -12.96 -12.36 -5.87
C LEU A 77 -12.91 -12.89 -7.30
N VAL A 78 -11.90 -12.48 -8.06
CA VAL A 78 -11.84 -12.83 -9.48
C VAL A 78 -11.37 -14.26 -9.66
N PHE A 79 -10.41 -14.68 -8.87
CA PHE A 79 -9.78 -15.98 -9.05
C PHE A 79 -10.15 -16.98 -7.97
N ASP A 80 -11.03 -16.56 -7.07
CA ASP A 80 -11.45 -17.44 -5.97
C ASP A 80 -10.23 -17.97 -5.22
N ALA A 81 -9.24 -17.10 -5.04
CA ALA A 81 -8.00 -17.50 -4.42
C ALA A 81 -8.13 -17.40 -2.92
N ASP A 82 -7.47 -18.32 -2.22
CA ASP A 82 -7.45 -18.23 -0.80
C ASP A 82 -6.60 -17.03 -0.37
N PRO A 83 -6.85 -16.46 0.83
CA PRO A 83 -6.19 -15.20 1.22
C PRO A 83 -4.67 -15.27 1.25
N GLN A 84 -4.11 -16.39 1.66
CA GLN A 84 -2.65 -16.51 1.70
C GLN A 84 -2.06 -16.52 0.30
N LEU A 85 -2.71 -17.20 -0.61
CA LEU A 85 -2.26 -17.25 -1.98
C LEU A 85 -2.38 -15.88 -2.64
N ALA A 86 -3.49 -15.19 -2.38
CA ALA A 86 -3.68 -13.84 -2.92
C ALA A 86 -2.62 -12.89 -2.38
N ALA A 87 -2.28 -13.02 -1.11
CA ALA A 87 -1.25 -12.18 -0.51
C ALA A 87 0.11 -12.45 -1.13
N LEU A 88 0.44 -13.70 -1.31
CA LEU A 88 1.73 -14.06 -1.92
C LEU A 88 1.81 -13.54 -3.35
N THR A 89 0.73 -13.68 -4.09
CA THR A 89 0.68 -13.17 -5.45
C THR A 89 0.85 -11.67 -5.48
N THR A 90 0.22 -10.98 -4.52
CA THR A 90 0.34 -9.53 -4.41
C THR A 90 1.79 -9.13 -4.11
N ASP A 91 2.45 -9.87 -3.23
CA ASP A 91 3.86 -9.62 -2.93
C ASP A 91 4.69 -9.69 -4.21
N LEU A 92 4.45 -10.72 -5.01
CA LEU A 92 5.22 -10.88 -6.24
C LEU A 92 4.96 -9.75 -7.22
N ILE A 93 3.70 -9.32 -7.32
CA ILE A 93 3.36 -8.20 -8.20
C ILE A 93 4.08 -6.94 -7.74
N GLU A 94 4.10 -6.69 -6.44
CA GLU A 94 4.75 -5.51 -5.90
C GLU A 94 6.25 -5.57 -6.11
N ASP A 95 6.84 -6.76 -5.93
CA ASP A 95 8.27 -6.92 -6.14
C ASP A 95 8.64 -6.66 -7.58
N VAL A 96 7.86 -7.20 -8.51
CA VAL A 96 8.12 -6.99 -9.92
C VAL A 96 8.02 -5.51 -10.26
N ALA A 97 7.00 -4.84 -9.75
CA ALA A 97 6.83 -3.42 -10.03
C ALA A 97 8.00 -2.60 -9.49
N GLN A 98 8.46 -2.94 -8.31
CA GLN A 98 9.57 -2.24 -7.71
C GLN A 98 10.87 -2.49 -8.48
N LEU A 99 11.09 -3.73 -8.87
CA LEU A 99 12.29 -4.06 -9.63
C LEU A 99 12.29 -3.35 -10.98
N ARG A 100 11.12 -3.26 -11.60
CA ARG A 100 11.03 -2.52 -12.86
C ARG A 100 11.34 -1.05 -12.68
N ARG A 101 10.86 -0.46 -11.58
CA ARG A 101 11.19 0.93 -11.30
C ARG A 101 12.66 1.12 -11.08
N GLN A 102 13.28 0.21 -10.33
CA GLN A 102 14.70 0.31 -10.08
C GLN A 102 15.48 0.20 -11.38
N LEU A 103 15.06 -0.69 -12.24
CA LEU A 103 15.73 -0.87 -13.52
C LEU A 103 15.62 0.38 -14.37
N LEU A 104 14.44 0.99 -14.41
CA LEU A 104 14.24 2.21 -15.17
C LEU A 104 15.06 3.36 -14.61
N LEU A 105 15.10 3.48 -13.29
CA LEU A 105 15.88 4.54 -12.67
C LEU A 105 17.36 4.34 -12.90
N SER A 106 17.81 3.10 -12.81
CA SER A 106 19.21 2.79 -13.06
C SER A 106 19.59 3.14 -14.48
N ARG A 107 18.74 2.76 -15.42
CA ARG A 107 19.01 3.10 -16.82
C ARG A 107 18.99 4.59 -17.04
N GLY A 108 18.06 5.27 -16.42
CA GLY A 108 18.00 6.71 -16.54
C GLY A 108 19.23 7.36 -15.97
N GLY A 109 19.68 6.87 -14.82
CA GLY A 109 20.85 7.41 -14.19
C GLY A 109 22.11 7.11 -14.99
N ASP A 110 22.15 5.92 -15.57
CA ASP A 110 23.32 5.54 -16.34
C ASP A 110 23.26 6.06 -17.75
N GLY A 111 22.10 6.45 -18.17
CA GLY A 111 21.93 6.88 -19.55
C GLY A 111 22.96 7.88 -19.98
N GLY A 112 23.33 8.72 -19.05
CA GLY A 112 24.33 9.73 -19.38
C GLY A 112 25.66 9.15 -19.70
N GLU A 113 26.05 8.14 -19.04
CA GLU A 113 27.38 7.59 -19.24
C GLU A 113 27.35 6.42 -20.15
N GLY A 114 26.33 5.89 -20.22
CA GLY A 114 26.28 4.75 -20.99
C GLY A 114 26.83 4.79 -22.29
N ASP A 115 26.93 4.99 -21.97
CA ASP A 115 27.23 4.55 -22.64
C ASP A 115 27.75 3.78 -22.84
N GLY A 116 27.80 3.83 -22.77
CA GLY A 116 28.11 3.25 -23.00
C GLY A 116 28.60 2.33 -23.15
N GLY A 117 28.83 2.29 -23.05
CA GLY A 117 29.20 1.52 -23.15
C GLY A 117 29.25 0.58 -23.47
N GLY A 118 29.05 0.64 -23.49
CA GLY A 118 29.07 -0.10 -23.79
C GLY A 118 29.14 -0.91 -24.12
N ASN A 119 28.88 -0.81 -24.22
CA ASN A 119 28.89 -1.57 -24.53
C ASN A 119 29.07 -2.11 -25.14
N GLY A 120 29.12 -1.94 -25.23
CA GLY A 120 29.15 -2.39 -25.87
C GLY A 120 29.44 -3.21 -26.13
N ASN A 121 29.55 -3.24 -26.27
CA ASN A 121 29.61 -4.02 -26.66
C ASN A 121 29.48 -4.55 -26.94
#